data_e54ce3cd1694bc6e2cd0f5259ce66337
#
_entry.id   e54ce3cd1694bc6e2cd0f5259ce66337
#
_cell.length_a   1.000
_cell.length_b   1.000
_cell.length_c   1.000
_cell.angle_alpha   90.00
_cell.angle_beta   90.00
_cell.angle_gamma   90.00
#
_symmetry.space_group_name_H-M   'P 1'
#
loop_
_entity.id
_entity.type
_entity.pdbx_description
1 polymer ?
#
loop_
_entity_poly.entity_id
_entity_poly.type
_entity_poly.pdbx_seq_one_letter_code
_entity_poly.pdbx_strand_id
1 'polypeptide(L)'
;MKIITLTLNPAFDIHCEMDCLELYKENYGTHLSRQAAGKGINLSRALTSYGIKNTAITVIGTENGDEFKKSLEADGISYLSVTAQGRIRENLTVHSPKTPETRISFEGFQTDDSILSQVRRLMDCDGDTIVTFTGRIPSGLSKDAVISFLKGIKERNAKLVIDCNSFSMEELISLQPMMIKPNQQEISQLAGKELEPEQAIDIAREIHQRGIEHVLISFGGKGMVYTGSWGQFRILVPQVNMISTVGAGDSTVAGFLAGMMSDLSPCDTLRLSASFGTAACMTPGTNPPEKKEIDAAFEQIICK
;
A
#
# COMPACT_ATOMS: atom_id res chain seq x y z
N MET A 1 -14.23 0.15 -14.96
CA MET A 1 -12.76 0.18 -14.76
C MET A 1 -12.28 -1.14 -14.15
N LYS A 2 -11.07 -1.60 -14.50
CA LYS A 2 -10.38 -2.76 -13.89
C LYS A 2 -9.33 -2.24 -12.90
N ILE A 3 -9.06 -2.97 -11.83
CA ILE A 3 -7.95 -2.66 -10.90
C ILE A 3 -6.95 -3.81 -10.94
N ILE A 4 -5.68 -3.48 -11.19
CA ILE A 4 -4.54 -4.38 -11.10
C ILE A 4 -3.63 -3.86 -9.98
N THR A 5 -3.36 -4.69 -8.97
CA THR A 5 -2.39 -4.37 -7.93
C THR A 5 -1.07 -5.07 -8.22
N LEU A 6 0.01 -4.30 -8.36
CA LEU A 6 1.32 -4.83 -8.71
C LEU A 6 2.24 -4.87 -7.49
N THR A 7 2.71 -6.08 -7.13
CA THR A 7 3.63 -6.31 -6.01
C THR A 7 4.87 -7.04 -6.51
N LEU A 8 5.93 -6.32 -6.82
CA LEU A 8 7.18 -6.93 -7.30
C LEU A 8 8.02 -7.54 -6.17
N ASN A 9 7.84 -7.08 -4.92
CA ASN A 9 8.58 -7.53 -3.74
C ASN A 9 7.63 -7.93 -2.60
N PRO A 10 6.87 -9.02 -2.77
CA PRO A 10 5.98 -9.53 -1.74
C PRO A 10 6.75 -9.95 -0.48
N ALA A 11 6.03 -10.19 0.59
CA ALA A 11 6.59 -10.68 1.84
C ALA A 11 5.60 -11.64 2.53
N PHE A 12 6.11 -12.47 3.43
CA PHE A 12 5.31 -12.97 4.52
C PHE A 12 5.42 -12.00 5.69
N ASP A 13 4.30 -11.51 6.20
CA ASP A 13 4.27 -10.82 7.49
C ASP A 13 3.99 -11.87 8.57
N ILE A 14 4.91 -11.95 9.52
CA ILE A 14 4.91 -12.90 10.63
C ILE A 14 4.75 -12.08 11.91
N HIS A 15 3.69 -12.34 12.66
CA HIS A 15 3.45 -11.69 13.93
C HIS A 15 3.70 -12.66 15.07
N CYS A 16 4.59 -12.30 15.98
CA CYS A 16 4.96 -13.07 17.15
C CYS A 16 4.56 -12.29 18.41
N GLU A 17 3.77 -12.91 19.26
CA GLU A 17 3.43 -12.38 20.58
C GLU A 17 4.33 -12.96 21.65
N MET A 18 4.81 -12.13 22.57
CA MET A 18 5.57 -12.53 23.72
C MET A 18 5.36 -11.55 24.87
N ASP A 19 5.66 -11.99 26.10
CA ASP A 19 5.51 -11.15 27.30
C ASP A 19 6.50 -9.96 27.32
N CYS A 20 7.77 -10.23 26.96
CA CYS A 20 8.83 -9.25 26.89
C CYS A 20 9.89 -9.67 25.89
N LEU A 21 10.39 -8.72 25.07
CA LEU A 21 11.57 -8.95 24.22
C LEU A 21 12.81 -8.52 25.00
N GLU A 22 13.64 -9.49 25.40
CA GLU A 22 14.87 -9.24 26.13
C GLU A 22 16.10 -9.51 25.26
N LEU A 23 16.97 -8.50 25.14
CA LEU A 23 18.25 -8.66 24.43
C LEU A 23 19.19 -9.59 25.20
N TYR A 24 20.02 -10.33 24.45
CA TYR A 24 21.01 -11.28 24.99
C TYR A 24 20.42 -12.48 25.76
N LYS A 25 19.12 -12.76 25.60
CA LYS A 25 18.45 -13.91 26.17
C LYS A 25 17.67 -14.68 25.12
N GLU A 26 17.33 -15.92 25.45
CA GLU A 26 16.34 -16.67 24.70
C GLU A 26 14.95 -16.12 24.99
N ASN A 27 14.18 -15.84 23.93
CA ASN A 27 12.82 -15.31 24.03
C ASN A 27 11.82 -16.34 23.50
N TYR A 28 10.73 -16.56 24.22
CA TYR A 28 9.68 -17.51 23.86
C TYR A 28 8.43 -16.80 23.44
N GLY A 29 8.00 -17.05 22.19
CA GLY A 29 6.72 -16.54 21.69
C GLY A 29 5.55 -17.40 22.18
N THR A 30 4.44 -16.76 22.46
CA THR A 30 3.19 -17.41 22.91
C THR A 30 2.22 -17.63 21.78
N HIS A 31 2.30 -16.84 20.72
CA HIS A 31 1.49 -16.95 19.51
C HIS A 31 2.32 -16.58 18.29
N LEU A 32 2.06 -17.25 17.19
CA LEU A 32 2.68 -16.98 15.89
C LEU A 32 1.63 -17.03 14.80
N SER A 33 1.52 -15.95 14.03
CA SER A 33 0.74 -15.95 12.78
C SER A 33 1.64 -15.62 11.59
N ARG A 34 1.29 -16.13 10.41
CA ARG A 34 2.03 -15.93 9.17
C ARG A 34 1.06 -15.74 8.02
N GLN A 35 1.20 -14.67 7.29
CA GLN A 35 0.26 -14.28 6.24
C GLN A 35 1.02 -13.75 5.00
N ALA A 36 0.51 -14.07 3.81
CA ALA A 36 0.99 -13.45 2.58
C ALA A 36 0.73 -11.94 2.63
N ALA A 37 1.74 -11.16 2.33
CA ALA A 37 1.73 -9.71 2.48
C ALA A 37 2.56 -9.02 1.39
N GLY A 38 2.69 -7.73 1.53
CA GLY A 38 3.26 -6.79 0.60
C GLY A 38 2.23 -5.73 0.26
N LYS A 39 2.62 -4.47 0.10
CA LYS A 39 1.68 -3.35 -0.01
C LYS A 39 0.56 -3.59 -1.03
N GLY A 40 0.87 -4.09 -2.25
CA GLY A 40 -0.15 -4.37 -3.25
C GLY A 40 -1.03 -5.59 -2.92
N ILE A 41 -0.50 -6.58 -2.22
CA ILE A 41 -1.30 -7.72 -1.72
C ILE A 41 -2.26 -7.24 -0.63
N ASN A 42 -1.79 -6.42 0.32
CA ASN A 42 -2.63 -5.84 1.36
C ASN A 42 -3.75 -4.98 0.77
N LEU A 43 -3.41 -4.15 -0.23
CA LEU A 43 -4.38 -3.33 -0.98
C LEU A 43 -5.42 -4.22 -1.68
N SER A 44 -4.96 -5.28 -2.36
CA SER A 44 -5.85 -6.25 -3.03
C SER A 44 -6.78 -6.94 -2.05
N ARG A 45 -6.26 -7.36 -0.89
CA ARG A 45 -7.03 -7.96 0.20
C ARG A 45 -8.13 -7.01 0.70
N ALA A 46 -7.77 -5.74 0.96
CA ALA A 46 -8.73 -4.73 1.43
C ALA A 46 -9.84 -4.47 0.39
N LEU A 47 -9.50 -4.37 -0.90
CA LEU A 47 -10.48 -4.25 -1.99
C LEU A 47 -11.39 -5.49 -2.05
N THR A 48 -10.81 -6.69 -2.01
CA THR A 48 -11.56 -7.96 -2.08
C THR A 48 -12.52 -8.11 -0.90
N SER A 49 -12.07 -7.82 0.31
CA SER A 49 -12.90 -7.85 1.54
C SER A 49 -14.08 -6.86 1.46
N TYR A 50 -13.90 -5.73 0.80
CA TYR A 50 -14.96 -4.74 0.59
C TYR A 50 -15.90 -5.06 -0.58
N GLY A 51 -15.58 -6.09 -1.39
CA GLY A 51 -16.37 -6.53 -2.54
C GLY A 51 -15.98 -5.86 -3.86
N ILE A 52 -14.84 -5.17 -3.94
CA ILE A 52 -14.32 -4.56 -5.16
C ILE A 52 -13.45 -5.57 -5.93
N LYS A 53 -13.85 -5.90 -7.14
CA LYS A 53 -13.10 -6.80 -8.01
C LYS A 53 -11.77 -6.18 -8.40
N ASN A 54 -10.72 -6.97 -8.23
CA ASN A 54 -9.36 -6.59 -8.59
C ASN A 54 -8.52 -7.84 -8.92
N THR A 55 -7.35 -7.66 -9.51
CA THR A 55 -6.39 -8.74 -9.77
C THR A 55 -5.03 -8.35 -9.25
N ALA A 56 -4.46 -9.15 -8.35
CA ALA A 56 -3.10 -8.99 -7.89
C ALA A 56 -2.12 -9.61 -8.91
N ILE A 57 -1.10 -8.86 -9.33
CA ILE A 57 0.03 -9.40 -10.08
C ILE A 57 1.26 -9.34 -9.19
N THR A 58 1.91 -10.48 -8.97
CA THR A 58 3.02 -10.56 -8.02
C THR A 58 4.14 -11.48 -8.51
N VAL A 59 5.34 -11.27 -7.96
CA VAL A 59 6.48 -12.18 -8.15
C VAL A 59 6.51 -13.15 -6.97
N ILE A 60 6.64 -14.44 -7.23
CA ILE A 60 6.62 -15.49 -6.21
C ILE A 60 7.95 -16.26 -6.24
N GLY A 61 8.57 -16.43 -5.07
CA GLY A 61 9.80 -17.20 -4.93
C GLY A 61 9.55 -18.71 -5.06
N THR A 62 10.51 -19.45 -5.63
CA THR A 62 10.40 -20.91 -5.84
C THR A 62 10.38 -21.71 -4.56
N GLU A 63 10.96 -21.22 -3.45
CA GLU A 63 11.16 -22.03 -2.23
C GLU A 63 9.93 -22.07 -1.31
N ASN A 64 9.20 -20.95 -1.17
CA ASN A 64 8.04 -20.82 -0.29
C ASN A 64 6.78 -20.27 -1.01
N GLY A 65 6.80 -20.30 -2.34
CA GLY A 65 5.74 -19.72 -3.17
C GLY A 65 4.42 -20.46 -3.05
N ASP A 66 4.42 -21.77 -2.86
CA ASP A 66 3.17 -22.54 -2.74
C ASP A 66 2.41 -22.22 -1.45
N GLU A 67 3.11 -21.94 -0.35
CA GLU A 67 2.51 -21.44 0.88
C GLU A 67 1.90 -20.05 0.66
N PHE A 68 2.61 -19.18 -0.08
CA PHE A 68 2.13 -17.85 -0.41
C PHE A 68 0.84 -17.89 -1.23
N LYS A 69 0.77 -18.75 -2.26
CA LYS A 69 -0.43 -18.94 -3.08
C LYS A 69 -1.62 -19.42 -2.24
N LYS A 70 -1.41 -20.42 -1.37
CA LYS A 70 -2.44 -20.90 -0.45
C LYS A 70 -3.00 -19.81 0.45
N SER A 71 -2.13 -18.90 0.91
CA SER A 71 -2.57 -17.74 1.70
C SER A 71 -3.41 -16.76 0.88
N LEU A 72 -3.02 -16.48 -0.38
CA LEU A 72 -3.82 -15.63 -1.28
C LEU A 72 -5.20 -16.25 -1.58
N GLU A 73 -5.23 -17.56 -1.81
CA GLU A 73 -6.46 -18.32 -2.08
C GLU A 73 -7.40 -18.32 -0.88
N ALA A 74 -6.84 -18.49 0.33
CA ALA A 74 -7.60 -18.43 1.58
C ALA A 74 -8.24 -17.04 1.81
N ASP A 75 -7.55 -15.98 1.37
CA ASP A 75 -8.05 -14.60 1.42
C ASP A 75 -9.01 -14.25 0.26
N GLY A 76 -9.27 -15.19 -0.67
CA GLY A 76 -10.12 -14.98 -1.84
C GLY A 76 -9.53 -14.00 -2.87
N ILE A 77 -8.22 -13.74 -2.83
CA ILE A 77 -7.55 -12.81 -3.74
C ILE A 77 -7.39 -13.47 -5.11
N SER A 78 -7.94 -12.85 -6.14
CA SER A 78 -7.65 -13.20 -7.53
C SER A 78 -6.25 -12.74 -7.90
N TYR A 79 -5.37 -13.65 -8.34
CA TYR A 79 -3.99 -13.30 -8.62
C TYR A 79 -3.43 -13.95 -9.89
N LEU A 80 -2.41 -13.31 -10.46
CA LEU A 80 -1.51 -13.84 -11.46
C LEU A 80 -0.08 -13.68 -10.94
N SER A 81 0.81 -14.63 -11.27
CA SER A 81 2.18 -14.58 -10.75
C SER A 81 3.21 -14.98 -11.77
N VAL A 82 4.40 -14.39 -11.64
CA VAL A 82 5.64 -14.86 -12.24
C VAL A 82 6.55 -15.41 -11.14
N THR A 83 7.48 -16.28 -11.51
CA THR A 83 8.34 -16.96 -10.53
C THR A 83 9.76 -16.41 -10.59
N ALA A 84 10.35 -16.16 -9.42
CA ALA A 84 11.77 -15.84 -9.23
C ALA A 84 12.46 -16.95 -8.41
N GLN A 85 13.75 -17.17 -8.63
CA GLN A 85 14.53 -18.12 -7.84
C GLN A 85 14.76 -17.61 -6.42
N GLY A 86 14.61 -18.48 -5.41
CA GLY A 86 14.77 -18.16 -3.99
C GLY A 86 13.45 -18.08 -3.24
N ARG A 87 13.50 -17.42 -2.08
CA ARG A 87 12.33 -17.30 -1.19
C ARG A 87 11.71 -15.92 -1.25
N ILE A 88 10.40 -15.86 -1.05
CA ILE A 88 9.71 -14.63 -0.67
C ILE A 88 10.27 -14.21 0.69
N ARG A 89 10.59 -12.93 0.83
CA ARG A 89 11.11 -12.36 2.08
C ARG A 89 10.11 -12.48 3.23
N GLU A 90 10.64 -12.35 4.44
CA GLU A 90 9.86 -12.44 5.66
C GLU A 90 10.07 -11.17 6.51
N ASN A 91 8.99 -10.70 7.12
CA ASN A 91 9.03 -9.62 8.09
C ASN A 91 8.46 -10.17 9.39
N LEU A 92 9.31 -10.29 10.40
CA LEU A 92 8.88 -10.68 11.76
C LEU A 92 8.56 -9.43 12.56
N THR A 93 7.34 -9.31 13.04
CA THR A 93 6.92 -8.26 13.99
C THR A 93 6.70 -8.89 15.35
N VAL A 94 7.42 -8.41 16.34
CA VAL A 94 7.29 -8.83 17.73
C VAL A 94 6.39 -7.86 18.47
N HIS A 95 5.30 -8.39 19.02
CA HIS A 95 4.36 -7.66 19.85
C HIS A 95 4.56 -8.05 21.34
N SER A 96 4.73 -7.06 22.19
CA SER A 96 4.92 -7.24 23.62
C SER A 96 4.27 -6.09 24.39
N PRO A 97 3.57 -6.35 25.50
CA PRO A 97 3.01 -5.28 26.33
C PRO A 97 4.08 -4.49 27.09
N LYS A 98 5.30 -5.02 27.20
CA LYS A 98 6.39 -4.45 28.01
C LYS A 98 7.48 -3.78 27.20
N THR A 99 7.52 -3.99 25.88
CA THR A 99 8.52 -3.40 24.98
C THR A 99 7.87 -2.82 23.74
N PRO A 100 8.45 -1.78 23.12
CA PRO A 100 7.96 -1.27 21.86
C PRO A 100 7.89 -2.36 20.79
N GLU A 101 6.91 -2.26 19.89
CA GLU A 101 6.81 -3.12 18.73
C GLU A 101 8.13 -3.10 17.95
N THR A 102 8.68 -4.28 17.70
CA THR A 102 9.96 -4.44 17.01
C THR A 102 9.76 -5.25 15.74
N ARG A 103 10.18 -4.71 14.59
CA ARG A 103 10.11 -5.38 13.30
C ARG A 103 11.50 -5.74 12.80
N ILE A 104 11.66 -7.01 12.39
CA ILE A 104 12.86 -7.56 11.78
C ILE A 104 12.49 -7.97 10.36
N SER A 105 13.15 -7.38 9.36
CA SER A 105 12.88 -7.69 7.95
C SER A 105 14.06 -8.44 7.36
N PHE A 106 13.76 -9.54 6.69
CA PHE A 106 14.75 -10.36 6.00
C PHE A 106 14.74 -10.06 4.50
N GLU A 107 15.87 -10.26 3.84
CA GLU A 107 15.94 -10.20 2.38
C GLU A 107 15.26 -11.41 1.75
N GLY A 108 14.69 -11.21 0.57
CA GLY A 108 14.05 -12.25 -0.21
C GLY A 108 14.85 -12.64 -1.46
N PHE A 109 14.15 -13.19 -2.43
CA PHE A 109 14.72 -13.52 -3.73
C PHE A 109 15.38 -12.31 -4.38
N GLN A 110 16.38 -12.56 -5.18
CA GLN A 110 16.95 -11.59 -6.12
C GLN A 110 16.39 -11.86 -7.52
N THR A 111 16.22 -10.81 -8.30
CA THR A 111 15.74 -10.92 -9.68
C THR A 111 16.46 -9.91 -10.55
N ASP A 112 16.27 -10.00 -11.85
CA ASP A 112 16.82 -9.06 -12.82
C ASP A 112 15.69 -8.41 -13.64
N ASP A 113 16.06 -7.49 -14.52
CA ASP A 113 15.11 -6.70 -15.31
C ASP A 113 14.24 -7.56 -16.25
N SER A 114 14.61 -8.82 -16.55
CA SER A 114 13.84 -9.73 -17.38
C SER A 114 12.47 -10.08 -16.76
N ILE A 115 12.35 -10.04 -15.43
CA ILE A 115 11.10 -10.31 -14.72
C ILE A 115 9.98 -9.35 -15.15
N LEU A 116 10.33 -8.09 -15.46
CA LEU A 116 9.36 -7.08 -15.90
C LEU A 116 8.68 -7.45 -17.21
N SER A 117 9.42 -8.10 -18.12
CA SER A 117 8.86 -8.62 -19.37
C SER A 117 7.83 -9.72 -19.12
N GLN A 118 8.07 -10.58 -18.13
CA GLN A 118 7.15 -11.65 -17.76
C GLN A 118 5.90 -11.07 -17.07
N VAL A 119 6.08 -10.13 -16.14
CA VAL A 119 4.97 -9.41 -15.51
C VAL A 119 4.11 -8.70 -16.55
N ARG A 120 4.73 -8.01 -17.52
CA ARG A 120 4.01 -7.30 -18.59
C ARG A 120 3.10 -8.22 -19.42
N ARG A 121 3.48 -9.47 -19.65
CA ARG A 121 2.66 -10.46 -20.38
C ARG A 121 1.39 -10.85 -19.64
N LEU A 122 1.39 -10.75 -18.30
CA LEU A 122 0.22 -11.02 -17.48
C LEU A 122 -0.74 -9.84 -17.40
N MET A 123 -0.29 -8.63 -17.80
CA MET A 123 -1.06 -7.41 -17.67
C MET A 123 -1.95 -7.18 -18.89
N ASP A 124 -3.25 -7.41 -18.75
CA ASP A 124 -4.27 -6.93 -19.67
C ASP A 124 -4.74 -5.54 -19.22
N CYS A 125 -4.02 -4.50 -19.66
CA CYS A 125 -4.30 -3.12 -19.28
C CYS A 125 -4.53 -2.22 -20.50
N ASP A 126 -5.51 -1.34 -20.37
CA ASP A 126 -6.00 -0.37 -21.34
C ASP A 126 -6.41 0.93 -20.62
N GLY A 127 -7.05 1.86 -21.34
CA GLY A 127 -7.52 3.14 -20.78
C GLY A 127 -8.58 3.00 -19.67
N ASP A 128 -9.19 1.83 -19.52
CA ASP A 128 -10.17 1.54 -18.47
C ASP A 128 -9.54 0.78 -17.28
N THR A 129 -8.22 0.75 -17.20
CA THR A 129 -7.47 0.03 -16.16
C THR A 129 -6.73 0.98 -15.24
N ILE A 130 -6.85 0.75 -13.93
CA ILE A 130 -6.01 1.36 -12.90
C ILE A 130 -4.97 0.32 -12.49
N VAL A 131 -3.69 0.68 -12.60
CA VAL A 131 -2.56 -0.14 -12.12
C VAL A 131 -1.97 0.53 -10.89
N THR A 132 -1.92 -0.18 -9.78
CA THR A 132 -1.22 0.31 -8.58
C THR A 132 0.18 -0.30 -8.50
N PHE A 133 1.20 0.53 -8.40
CA PHE A 133 2.56 0.11 -8.10
C PHE A 133 2.90 0.50 -6.67
N THR A 134 3.03 -0.50 -5.80
CA THR A 134 3.16 -0.27 -4.37
C THR A 134 4.26 -1.13 -3.76
N GLY A 135 4.88 -0.61 -2.69
CA GLY A 135 5.95 -1.29 -1.98
C GLY A 135 7.35 -0.96 -2.51
N ARG A 136 8.30 -1.83 -2.23
CA ARG A 136 9.72 -1.63 -2.57
C ARG A 136 10.09 -2.36 -3.86
N ILE A 137 11.03 -1.80 -4.60
CA ILE A 137 11.68 -2.50 -5.71
C ILE A 137 12.53 -3.65 -5.14
N PRO A 138 12.42 -4.89 -5.67
CA PRO A 138 13.23 -6.02 -5.20
C PRO A 138 14.71 -5.84 -5.55
N SER A 139 15.59 -6.50 -4.78
CA SER A 139 17.03 -6.54 -5.06
C SER A 139 17.32 -7.14 -6.43
N GLY A 140 18.29 -6.55 -7.14
CA GLY A 140 18.71 -6.96 -8.49
C GLY A 140 17.89 -6.35 -9.63
N LEU A 141 16.76 -5.70 -9.35
CA LEU A 141 15.98 -4.98 -10.35
C LEU A 141 16.42 -3.50 -10.40
N SER A 142 16.77 -3.03 -11.58
CA SER A 142 17.20 -1.63 -11.75
C SER A 142 16.00 -0.68 -11.66
N LYS A 143 16.20 0.46 -11.00
CA LYS A 143 15.17 1.49 -10.87
C LYS A 143 14.77 2.06 -12.23
N ASP A 144 15.72 2.23 -13.14
CA ASP A 144 15.47 2.74 -14.49
C ASP A 144 14.61 1.78 -15.31
N ALA A 145 14.82 0.46 -15.17
CA ALA A 145 13.98 -0.54 -15.81
C ALA A 145 12.54 -0.49 -15.27
N VAL A 146 12.36 -0.30 -13.94
CA VAL A 146 11.03 -0.13 -13.34
C VAL A 146 10.37 1.15 -13.85
N ILE A 147 11.07 2.27 -13.92
CA ILE A 147 10.54 3.53 -14.47
C ILE A 147 10.12 3.33 -15.94
N SER A 148 10.95 2.70 -16.76
CA SER A 148 10.63 2.38 -18.16
C SER A 148 9.41 1.48 -18.26
N PHE A 149 9.31 0.45 -17.41
CA PHE A 149 8.19 -0.45 -17.33
C PHE A 149 6.88 0.30 -17.00
N LEU A 150 6.89 1.19 -16.00
CA LEU A 150 5.75 1.99 -15.58
C LEU A 150 5.32 2.99 -16.66
N LYS A 151 6.27 3.61 -17.39
CA LYS A 151 5.98 4.45 -18.54
C LYS A 151 5.26 3.65 -19.65
N GLY A 152 5.72 2.44 -19.93
CA GLY A 152 5.08 1.56 -20.89
C GLY A 152 3.66 1.07 -20.49
N ILE A 153 3.28 1.15 -19.20
CA ILE A 153 1.89 0.96 -18.76
C ILE A 153 1.04 2.18 -19.16
N LYS A 154 1.56 3.38 -18.94
CA LYS A 154 0.89 4.63 -19.33
C LYS A 154 0.71 4.76 -20.85
N GLU A 155 1.64 4.30 -21.65
CA GLU A 155 1.52 4.28 -23.11
C GLU A 155 0.31 3.48 -23.62
N ARG A 156 -0.23 2.58 -22.78
CA ARG A 156 -1.50 1.88 -23.01
C ARG A 156 -2.72 2.64 -22.48
N ASN A 157 -2.54 3.92 -22.07
CA ASN A 157 -3.52 4.79 -21.47
C ASN A 157 -4.04 4.32 -20.09
N ALA A 158 -3.41 3.30 -19.46
CA ALA A 158 -3.78 2.88 -18.12
C ALA A 158 -3.41 3.95 -17.10
N LYS A 159 -4.25 4.11 -16.09
CA LYS A 159 -4.04 5.03 -14.97
C LYS A 159 -3.10 4.39 -13.95
N LEU A 160 -2.09 5.14 -13.50
CA LEU A 160 -1.08 4.63 -12.58
C LEU A 160 -1.25 5.26 -11.20
N VAL A 161 -1.29 4.43 -10.17
CA VAL A 161 -1.25 4.84 -8.74
C VAL A 161 0.06 4.38 -8.14
N ILE A 162 0.79 5.27 -7.49
CA ILE A 162 2.10 4.95 -6.88
C ILE A 162 2.06 5.20 -5.37
N ASP A 163 2.35 4.16 -4.59
CA ASP A 163 2.66 4.23 -3.15
C ASP A 163 3.98 3.49 -2.88
N CYS A 164 5.08 4.12 -3.28
CA CYS A 164 6.42 3.56 -3.25
C CYS A 164 7.44 4.64 -2.88
N ASN A 165 8.25 4.36 -1.87
CA ASN A 165 9.31 5.27 -1.41
C ASN A 165 10.65 5.11 -2.14
N SER A 166 10.70 4.32 -3.23
CA SER A 166 11.92 4.11 -4.01
C SER A 166 12.20 5.21 -5.03
N PHE A 167 11.21 6.10 -5.28
CA PHE A 167 11.30 7.16 -6.28
C PHE A 167 11.57 8.52 -5.64
N SER A 168 12.39 9.32 -6.30
CA SER A 168 12.53 10.75 -6.00
C SER A 168 11.31 11.54 -6.51
N MET A 169 11.17 12.79 -6.08
CA MET A 169 10.10 13.68 -6.55
C MET A 169 10.15 13.86 -8.08
N GLU A 170 11.33 14.05 -8.65
CA GLU A 170 11.49 14.23 -10.09
C GLU A 170 11.11 12.97 -10.87
N GLU A 171 11.45 11.79 -10.36
CA GLU A 171 11.04 10.52 -10.95
C GLU A 171 9.52 10.33 -10.90
N LEU A 172 8.86 10.64 -9.78
CA LEU A 172 7.41 10.60 -9.65
C LEU A 172 6.74 11.56 -10.65
N ILE A 173 7.24 12.79 -10.77
CA ILE A 173 6.71 13.77 -11.72
C ILE A 173 6.95 13.29 -13.16
N SER A 174 8.10 12.70 -13.48
CA SER A 174 8.35 12.15 -14.82
C SER A 174 7.41 11.00 -15.20
N LEU A 175 6.94 10.26 -14.21
CA LEU A 175 5.96 9.17 -14.37
C LEU A 175 4.53 9.71 -14.50
N GLN A 176 4.23 10.91 -14.00
CA GLN A 176 2.90 11.51 -13.99
C GLN A 176 1.81 10.48 -13.61
N PRO A 177 1.88 9.85 -12.43
CA PRO A 177 0.82 8.96 -12.02
C PRO A 177 -0.50 9.73 -11.84
N MET A 178 -1.61 9.02 -11.97
CA MET A 178 -2.92 9.55 -11.58
C MET A 178 -2.92 9.94 -10.10
N MET A 179 -2.30 9.12 -9.23
CA MET A 179 -2.29 9.36 -7.79
C MET A 179 -0.97 8.96 -7.15
N ILE A 180 -0.56 9.74 -6.15
CA ILE A 180 0.44 9.35 -5.16
C ILE A 180 -0.14 9.47 -3.74
N LYS A 181 0.35 8.59 -2.82
CA LYS A 181 -0.04 8.67 -1.41
C LYS A 181 1.17 8.55 -0.46
N PRO A 182 2.00 9.57 -0.33
CA PRO A 182 3.03 9.59 0.71
C PRO A 182 2.41 9.75 2.12
N ASN A 183 3.09 9.22 3.14
CA ASN A 183 2.84 9.58 4.53
C ASN A 183 3.67 10.82 4.93
N GLN A 184 3.49 11.30 6.17
CA GLN A 184 4.22 12.47 6.70
C GLN A 184 5.73 12.33 6.56
N GLN A 185 6.29 11.17 6.90
CA GLN A 185 7.73 10.93 6.82
C GLN A 185 8.22 10.93 5.37
N GLU A 186 7.50 10.25 4.48
CA GLU A 186 7.84 10.15 3.05
C GLU A 186 7.78 11.51 2.36
N ILE A 187 6.72 12.29 2.61
CA ILE A 187 6.61 13.63 2.01
C ILE A 187 7.64 14.62 2.59
N SER A 188 7.94 14.53 3.90
CA SER A 188 8.98 15.34 4.53
C SER A 188 10.36 15.03 3.95
N GLN A 189 10.64 13.75 3.71
CA GLN A 189 11.88 13.32 3.07
C GLN A 189 11.98 13.81 1.62
N LEU A 190 10.90 13.71 0.85
CA LEU A 190 10.83 14.23 -0.53
C LEU A 190 10.99 15.75 -0.59
N ALA A 191 10.46 16.48 0.39
CA ALA A 191 10.56 17.94 0.48
C ALA A 191 11.86 18.43 1.13
N GLY A 192 12.68 17.54 1.72
CA GLY A 192 13.91 17.88 2.43
C GLY A 192 13.70 18.66 3.73
N LYS A 193 12.50 18.65 4.30
CA LYS A 193 12.13 19.29 5.57
C LYS A 193 10.95 18.60 6.22
N GLU A 194 10.85 18.68 7.55
CA GLU A 194 9.70 18.18 8.28
C GLU A 194 8.44 19.01 7.94
N LEU A 195 7.32 18.32 7.72
CA LEU A 195 6.07 18.91 7.30
C LEU A 195 4.93 18.52 8.24
N GLU A 196 4.19 19.55 8.69
CA GLU A 196 2.89 19.39 9.31
C GLU A 196 1.77 19.49 8.26
N PRO A 197 0.53 19.05 8.57
CA PRO A 197 -0.56 19.00 7.60
C PRO A 197 -0.81 20.31 6.85
N GLU A 198 -0.73 21.45 7.54
CA GLU A 198 -0.98 22.77 6.97
C GLU A 198 0.08 23.16 5.94
N GLN A 199 1.34 22.82 6.21
CA GLN A 199 2.47 23.08 5.30
C GLN A 199 2.48 22.11 4.11
N ALA A 200 1.94 20.90 4.30
CA ALA A 200 1.88 19.90 3.25
C ALA A 200 0.88 20.25 2.14
N ILE A 201 -0.10 21.12 2.40
CA ILE A 201 -1.05 21.61 1.39
C ILE A 201 -0.31 22.31 0.25
N ASP A 202 0.67 23.14 0.56
CA ASP A 202 1.43 23.87 -0.46
C ASP A 202 2.30 22.95 -1.29
N ILE A 203 2.96 21.98 -0.64
CA ILE A 203 3.74 20.93 -1.34
C ILE A 203 2.84 20.06 -2.21
N ALA A 204 1.67 19.66 -1.72
CA ALA A 204 0.71 18.87 -2.50
C ALA A 204 0.21 19.67 -3.73
N ARG A 205 0.01 20.98 -3.58
CA ARG A 205 -0.37 21.88 -4.68
C ARG A 205 0.75 21.97 -5.73
N GLU A 206 2.00 22.16 -5.31
CA GLU A 206 3.16 22.17 -6.20
C GLU A 206 3.26 20.87 -7.00
N ILE A 207 3.14 19.71 -6.32
CA ILE A 207 3.17 18.40 -6.96
C ILE A 207 2.03 18.25 -7.98
N HIS A 208 0.81 18.67 -7.61
CA HIS A 208 -0.35 18.63 -8.50
C HIS A 208 -0.14 19.52 -9.74
N GLN A 209 0.36 20.73 -9.57
CA GLN A 209 0.67 21.65 -10.67
C GLN A 209 1.73 21.11 -11.64
N ARG A 210 2.58 20.19 -11.17
CA ARG A 210 3.58 19.49 -11.99
C ARG A 210 3.02 18.25 -12.69
N GLY A 211 1.70 18.01 -12.64
CA GLY A 211 1.00 17.02 -13.47
C GLY A 211 0.53 15.75 -12.78
N ILE A 212 0.60 15.65 -11.45
CA ILE A 212 -0.01 14.53 -10.69
C ILE A 212 -1.46 14.89 -10.36
N GLU A 213 -2.40 14.08 -10.82
CA GLU A 213 -3.84 14.41 -10.74
C GLU A 213 -4.36 14.41 -9.29
N HIS A 214 -3.95 13.42 -8.46
CA HIS A 214 -4.37 13.30 -7.07
C HIS A 214 -3.16 13.14 -6.15
N VAL A 215 -3.00 14.04 -5.20
CA VAL A 215 -1.97 13.99 -4.16
C VAL A 215 -2.65 13.86 -2.81
N LEU A 216 -2.53 12.68 -2.18
CA LEU A 216 -3.12 12.37 -0.89
C LEU A 216 -1.99 12.12 0.12
N ILE A 217 -1.88 12.97 1.16
CA ILE A 217 -0.82 12.88 2.17
C ILE A 217 -1.44 12.48 3.51
N SER A 218 -0.95 11.39 4.10
CA SER A 218 -1.45 10.88 5.38
C SER A 218 -0.57 11.29 6.55
N PHE A 219 -1.20 11.67 7.68
CA PHE A 219 -0.57 12.15 8.92
C PHE A 219 -1.01 11.33 10.15
N GLY A 220 -1.32 10.05 9.96
CA GLY A 220 -1.81 9.16 11.01
C GLY A 220 -3.04 9.76 11.70
N GLY A 221 -3.06 9.81 13.03
CA GLY A 221 -4.17 10.36 13.81
C GLY A 221 -4.48 11.85 13.57
N LYS A 222 -3.59 12.59 12.88
CA LYS A 222 -3.86 13.96 12.44
C LYS A 222 -4.69 14.00 11.14
N GLY A 223 -5.05 12.84 10.57
CA GLY A 223 -5.86 12.72 9.36
C GLY A 223 -5.07 12.85 8.07
N MET A 224 -5.66 13.42 7.02
CA MET A 224 -5.06 13.51 5.70
C MET A 224 -5.25 14.89 5.07
N VAL A 225 -4.41 15.18 4.10
CA VAL A 225 -4.51 16.33 3.20
C VAL A 225 -4.63 15.81 1.78
N TYR A 226 -5.56 16.34 1.02
CA TYR A 226 -5.70 16.09 -0.39
C TYR A 226 -5.57 17.39 -1.19
N THR A 227 -4.85 17.32 -2.30
CA THR A 227 -4.85 18.35 -3.35
C THR A 227 -4.84 17.67 -4.71
N GLY A 228 -5.69 18.11 -5.60
CA GLY A 228 -5.81 17.48 -6.92
C GLY A 228 -6.93 18.09 -7.77
N SER A 229 -7.34 17.36 -8.80
CA SER A 229 -8.40 17.77 -9.73
C SER A 229 -9.76 18.03 -9.08
N TRP A 230 -9.98 17.52 -7.88
CA TRP A 230 -11.22 17.73 -7.10
C TRP A 230 -11.16 18.97 -6.19
N GLY A 231 -10.01 19.66 -6.11
CA GLY A 231 -9.79 20.79 -5.23
C GLY A 231 -8.82 20.47 -4.09
N GLN A 232 -8.98 21.16 -2.96
CA GLN A 232 -8.18 20.95 -1.75
C GLN A 232 -9.10 20.58 -0.60
N PHE A 233 -8.71 19.53 0.14
CA PHE A 233 -9.48 19.03 1.27
C PHE A 233 -8.58 18.68 2.45
N ARG A 234 -9.08 18.95 3.64
CA ARG A 234 -8.55 18.47 4.91
C ARG A 234 -9.48 17.39 5.42
N ILE A 235 -8.97 16.19 5.64
CA ILE A 235 -9.73 15.05 6.12
C ILE A 235 -9.35 14.79 7.57
N LEU A 236 -10.31 14.94 8.48
CA LEU A 236 -10.15 14.71 9.90
C LEU A 236 -10.67 13.32 10.25
N VAL A 237 -9.87 12.56 11.00
CA VAL A 237 -10.19 11.20 11.43
C VAL A 237 -10.52 11.16 12.92
N PRO A 238 -11.39 10.25 13.37
CA PRO A 238 -11.66 10.05 14.79
C PRO A 238 -10.46 9.45 15.51
N GLN A 239 -10.40 9.64 16.83
CA GLN A 239 -9.51 8.88 17.69
C GLN A 239 -10.05 7.48 17.85
N VAL A 240 -9.21 6.48 17.62
CA VAL A 240 -9.58 5.06 17.72
C VAL A 240 -8.64 4.31 18.66
N ASN A 241 -9.10 3.19 19.20
CA ASN A 241 -8.23 2.27 19.92
C ASN A 241 -7.35 1.53 18.90
N MET A 242 -6.13 2.01 18.74
CA MET A 242 -5.18 1.51 17.75
C MET A 242 -4.58 0.16 18.19
N ILE A 243 -4.73 -0.85 17.33
CA ILE A 243 -4.14 -2.18 17.50
C ILE A 243 -2.85 -2.30 16.68
N SER A 244 -2.88 -1.88 15.41
CA SER A 244 -1.72 -1.91 14.51
C SER A 244 -1.80 -0.77 13.52
N THR A 245 -0.65 -0.29 13.02
CA THR A 245 -0.59 0.68 11.91
C THR A 245 -0.17 0.03 10.60
N VAL A 246 0.17 -1.26 10.63
CA VAL A 246 0.61 -2.00 9.44
C VAL A 246 -0.56 -2.15 8.47
N GLY A 247 -0.34 -1.84 7.19
CA GLY A 247 -1.37 -1.93 6.17
C GLY A 247 -2.40 -0.77 6.14
N ALA A 248 -2.38 0.15 7.11
CA ALA A 248 -3.30 1.30 7.10
C ALA A 248 -3.14 2.19 5.86
N GLY A 249 -1.91 2.42 5.41
CA GLY A 249 -1.63 3.14 4.17
C GLY A 249 -2.14 2.42 2.93
N ASP A 250 -1.97 1.10 2.87
CA ASP A 250 -2.45 0.25 1.76
C ASP A 250 -3.98 0.27 1.72
N SER A 251 -4.62 0.15 2.90
CA SER A 251 -6.07 0.27 3.05
C SER A 251 -6.59 1.66 2.64
N THR A 252 -5.87 2.74 2.96
CA THR A 252 -6.21 4.10 2.52
C THR A 252 -6.28 4.20 1.00
N VAL A 253 -5.31 3.64 0.26
CA VAL A 253 -5.35 3.57 -1.21
C VAL A 253 -6.52 2.71 -1.68
N ALA A 254 -6.78 1.56 -1.03
CA ALA A 254 -7.90 0.70 -1.37
C ALA A 254 -9.24 1.45 -1.24
N GLY A 255 -9.45 2.20 -0.16
CA GLY A 255 -10.65 3.01 0.07
C GLY A 255 -10.82 4.13 -0.97
N PHE A 256 -9.73 4.78 -1.39
CA PHE A 256 -9.78 5.76 -2.48
C PHE A 256 -10.24 5.12 -3.80
N LEU A 257 -9.65 3.99 -4.17
CA LEU A 257 -10.03 3.24 -5.37
C LEU A 257 -11.47 2.70 -5.28
N ALA A 258 -11.90 2.23 -4.11
CA ALA A 258 -13.26 1.76 -3.88
C ALA A 258 -14.28 2.90 -4.08
N GLY A 259 -13.98 4.11 -3.60
CA GLY A 259 -14.81 5.29 -3.80
C GLY A 259 -14.93 5.68 -5.29
N MET A 260 -13.80 5.66 -6.02
CA MET A 260 -13.80 5.90 -7.47
C MET A 260 -14.62 4.85 -8.23
N MET A 261 -14.48 3.56 -7.86
CA MET A 261 -15.22 2.46 -8.49
C MET A 261 -16.72 2.50 -8.22
N SER A 262 -17.10 3.16 -7.13
CA SER A 262 -18.51 3.33 -6.72
C SER A 262 -19.12 4.66 -7.15
N ASP A 263 -18.41 5.44 -7.97
CA ASP A 263 -18.80 6.77 -8.47
C ASP A 263 -19.24 7.72 -7.33
N LEU A 264 -18.57 7.66 -6.17
CA LEU A 264 -18.85 8.53 -5.04
C LEU A 264 -18.40 9.97 -5.35
N SER A 265 -18.99 10.93 -4.64
CA SER A 265 -18.52 12.33 -4.67
C SER A 265 -17.04 12.40 -4.26
N PRO A 266 -16.29 13.44 -4.68
CA PRO A 266 -14.91 13.63 -4.24
C PRO A 266 -14.74 13.58 -2.72
N CYS A 267 -15.61 14.26 -2.00
CA CYS A 267 -15.58 14.31 -0.54
C CYS A 267 -15.85 12.91 0.08
N ASP A 268 -16.83 12.17 -0.44
CA ASP A 268 -17.17 10.85 0.07
C ASP A 268 -16.09 9.81 -0.31
N THR A 269 -15.45 9.94 -1.48
CA THR A 269 -14.27 9.13 -1.84
C THR A 269 -13.12 9.35 -0.86
N LEU A 270 -12.84 10.60 -0.48
CA LEU A 270 -11.80 10.92 0.50
C LEU A 270 -12.18 10.45 1.91
N ARG A 271 -13.45 10.54 2.29
CA ARG A 271 -13.96 9.99 3.54
C ARG A 271 -13.80 8.47 3.57
N LEU A 272 -14.20 7.77 2.50
CA LEU A 272 -14.06 6.32 2.39
C LEU A 272 -12.58 5.90 2.42
N SER A 273 -11.70 6.63 1.75
CA SER A 273 -10.25 6.44 1.81
C SER A 273 -9.72 6.48 3.25
N ALA A 274 -10.12 7.52 4.00
CA ALA A 274 -9.75 7.66 5.41
C ALA A 274 -10.37 6.59 6.31
N SER A 275 -11.61 6.17 6.01
CA SER A 275 -12.32 5.13 6.77
C SER A 275 -11.61 3.78 6.70
N PHE A 276 -11.15 3.39 5.52
CA PHE A 276 -10.36 2.17 5.35
C PHE A 276 -9.06 2.22 6.17
N GLY A 277 -8.33 3.34 6.11
CA GLY A 277 -7.09 3.51 6.88
C GLY A 277 -7.33 3.51 8.39
N THR A 278 -8.40 4.16 8.84
CA THR A 278 -8.81 4.22 10.26
C THR A 278 -9.24 2.85 10.76
N ALA A 279 -10.10 2.16 10.02
CA ALA A 279 -10.58 0.83 10.38
C ALA A 279 -9.44 -0.21 10.37
N ALA A 280 -8.48 -0.11 9.44
CA ALA A 280 -7.30 -0.97 9.42
C ALA A 280 -6.45 -0.81 10.70
N CYS A 281 -6.40 0.39 11.28
CA CYS A 281 -5.70 0.59 12.56
C CYS A 281 -6.36 -0.15 13.75
N MET A 282 -7.60 -0.57 13.64
CA MET A 282 -8.35 -1.31 14.66
C MET A 282 -8.27 -2.83 14.47
N THR A 283 -7.57 -3.31 13.43
CA THR A 283 -7.41 -4.74 13.14
C THR A 283 -5.98 -5.22 13.44
N PRO A 284 -5.79 -6.49 13.88
CA PRO A 284 -4.46 -7.03 14.08
C PRO A 284 -3.71 -7.23 12.76
N GLY A 285 -2.43 -6.87 12.74
CA GLY A 285 -1.52 -7.13 11.62
C GLY A 285 -1.97 -6.47 10.32
N THR A 286 -1.96 -7.23 9.22
CA THR A 286 -2.39 -6.80 7.87
C THR A 286 -3.76 -7.35 7.49
N ASN A 287 -4.56 -7.80 8.45
CA ASN A 287 -5.93 -8.20 8.19
C ASN A 287 -6.73 -7.03 7.62
N PRO A 288 -7.59 -7.26 6.62
CA PRO A 288 -8.41 -6.20 6.09
C PRO A 288 -9.45 -5.78 7.13
N PRO A 289 -9.80 -4.49 7.21
CA PRO A 289 -10.88 -4.04 8.07
C PRO A 289 -12.22 -4.64 7.60
N GLU A 290 -13.09 -4.95 8.54
CA GLU A 290 -14.45 -5.40 8.22
C GLU A 290 -15.28 -4.22 7.70
N LYS A 291 -16.23 -4.52 6.80
CA LYS A 291 -17.10 -3.48 6.23
C LYS A 291 -17.83 -2.67 7.29
N LYS A 292 -18.31 -3.31 8.37
CA LYS A 292 -19.00 -2.62 9.48
C LYS A 292 -18.10 -1.58 10.18
N GLU A 293 -16.78 -1.85 10.27
CA GLU A 293 -15.79 -0.95 10.90
C GLU A 293 -15.48 0.23 9.96
N ILE A 294 -15.41 -0.04 8.65
CA ILE A 294 -15.27 1.00 7.63
C ILE A 294 -16.48 1.93 7.65
N ASP A 295 -17.69 1.37 7.65
CA ASP A 295 -18.94 2.14 7.66
C ASP A 295 -19.05 2.99 8.96
N ALA A 296 -18.69 2.43 10.12
CA ALA A 296 -18.69 3.15 11.39
C ALA A 296 -17.65 4.29 11.43
N ALA A 297 -16.48 4.09 10.83
CA ALA A 297 -15.48 5.14 10.69
C ALA A 297 -15.94 6.24 9.71
N PHE A 298 -16.59 5.85 8.62
CA PHE A 298 -17.08 6.78 7.59
C PHE A 298 -18.03 7.84 8.15
N GLU A 299 -18.92 7.46 9.07
CA GLU A 299 -19.86 8.38 9.71
C GLU A 299 -19.16 9.45 10.58
N GLN A 300 -17.95 9.17 11.06
CA GLN A 300 -17.20 10.07 11.95
C GLN A 300 -16.13 10.91 11.23
N ILE A 301 -15.81 10.57 9.98
CA ILE A 301 -14.80 11.30 9.21
C ILE A 301 -15.37 12.56 8.60
N ILE A 302 -14.65 13.67 8.80
CA ILE A 302 -15.04 14.99 8.30
C ILE A 302 -14.11 15.38 7.15
N CYS A 303 -14.68 15.71 6.01
CA CYS A 303 -14.01 16.27 4.85
C CYS A 303 -14.36 17.77 4.73
N LYS A 304 -13.34 18.64 4.73
CA LYS A 304 -13.48 20.12 4.70
C LYS A 304 -12.72 20.71 3.54
#